data_d1acdb88fd8977ca31950907c7a6b200
#
_entry.id   d1acdb88fd8977ca31950907c7a6b200
#
_cell.length_a   1.000
_cell.length_b   1.000
_cell.length_c   1.000
_cell.angle_alpha   90.00
_cell.angle_beta   90.00
_cell.angle_gamma   90.00
#
_symmetry.space_group_name_H-M   'P 1'
#
loop_
_entity.id
_entity.type
_entity.pdbx_description
1 polymer ?
#
loop_
_entity_poly.entity_id
_entity_poly.type
_entity_poly.pdbx_seq_one_letter_code
_entity_poly.pdbx_strand_id
1 'polypeptide(L)'
;DKEQAKRVWGDAKAMGEKSPDILKRLRIRRTYIEHITRGGHLRPLSKDTKNKDGGAPCMFIIDEYHAHPTSEIHDVGWSSFGKRWQSLMAIITTAGKDAENNPCKKEYDICCKILDGEIVDESYFVMIRELDPEDDPHDESVWPKANPVLHVKNEYSQELYEQIKREHDIAYGSGDP
;
A
#
# COMPACT_ATOMS: atom_id res chain seq x y z
N ASP A 1 -4.19 -4.38 9.61
CA ASP A 1 -4.02 -5.28 10.74
C ASP A 1 -2.70 -4.99 11.47
N LYS A 2 -2.67 -5.20 12.81
CA LYS A 2 -1.45 -4.99 13.64
C LYS A 2 -0.29 -5.89 13.19
N GLU A 3 -0.61 -7.07 12.68
CA GLU A 3 0.40 -8.02 12.19
C GLU A 3 1.00 -7.58 10.85
N GLN A 4 0.22 -6.97 9.97
CA GLN A 4 0.72 -6.38 8.71
C GLN A 4 1.64 -5.19 8.99
N ALA A 5 1.21 -4.25 9.84
CA ALA A 5 2.06 -3.14 10.25
C ALA A 5 3.38 -3.61 10.90
N LYS A 6 3.38 -4.77 11.57
CA LYS A 6 4.59 -5.39 12.12
C LYS A 6 5.51 -5.97 11.05
N ARG A 7 4.98 -6.47 9.91
CA ARG A 7 5.82 -6.95 8.79
C ARG A 7 6.58 -5.81 8.16
N VAL A 8 5.88 -4.76 7.72
CA VAL A 8 6.51 -3.55 7.16
C VAL A 8 7.53 -2.95 8.15
N TRP A 9 7.18 -2.93 9.43
CA TRP A 9 8.08 -2.52 10.49
C TRP A 9 9.31 -3.42 10.60
N GLY A 10 9.13 -4.74 10.53
CA GLY A 10 10.20 -5.73 10.58
C GLY A 10 11.22 -5.54 9.47
N ASP A 11 10.73 -5.34 8.25
CA ASP A 11 11.56 -5.10 7.06
C ASP A 11 12.32 -3.77 7.17
N ALA A 12 11.63 -2.69 7.55
CA ALA A 12 12.27 -1.40 7.78
C ALA A 12 13.36 -1.48 8.86
N LYS A 13 13.11 -2.24 9.93
CA LYS A 13 14.08 -2.50 10.99
C LYS A 13 15.29 -3.27 10.45
N ALA A 14 15.05 -4.38 9.73
CA ALA A 14 16.12 -5.21 9.19
C ALA A 14 16.98 -4.44 8.17
N MET A 15 16.36 -3.63 7.31
CA MET A 15 17.06 -2.76 6.38
C MET A 15 17.93 -1.73 7.12
N GLY A 16 17.38 -1.12 8.16
CA GLY A 16 18.11 -0.17 9.00
C GLY A 16 19.31 -0.81 9.70
N GLU A 17 19.13 -1.99 10.32
CA GLU A 17 20.18 -2.71 11.03
C GLU A 17 21.35 -3.15 10.13
N LYS A 18 21.05 -3.41 8.83
CA LYS A 18 22.04 -3.80 7.83
C LYS A 18 22.71 -2.61 7.12
N SER A 19 22.33 -1.38 7.43
CA SER A 19 22.81 -0.18 6.74
C SER A 19 23.63 0.70 7.68
N PRO A 20 24.98 0.60 7.67
CA PRO A 20 25.84 1.37 8.57
C PRO A 20 25.64 2.90 8.48
N ASP A 21 25.33 3.43 7.30
CA ASP A 21 25.10 4.87 7.10
C ASP A 21 23.76 5.33 7.70
N ILE A 22 22.76 4.47 7.68
CA ILE A 22 21.47 4.71 8.35
C ILE A 22 21.67 4.73 9.86
N LEU A 23 22.44 3.79 10.41
CA LEU A 23 22.72 3.71 11.86
C LEU A 23 23.48 4.92 12.42
N LYS A 24 24.19 5.68 11.58
CA LYS A 24 24.80 6.96 12.00
C LYS A 24 23.77 8.03 12.34
N ARG A 25 22.55 7.93 11.79
CA ARG A 25 21.48 8.94 11.90
C ARG A 25 20.27 8.43 12.66
N LEU A 26 20.02 7.13 12.64
CA LEU A 26 18.87 6.49 13.22
C LEU A 26 19.28 5.53 14.34
N ARG A 27 18.44 5.45 15.36
CA ARG A 27 18.55 4.46 16.44
C ARG A 27 17.35 3.52 16.38
N ILE A 28 17.63 2.24 16.21
CA ILE A 28 16.61 1.21 16.11
C ILE A 28 16.27 0.74 17.52
N ARG A 29 15.01 0.94 17.92
CA ARG A 29 14.44 0.49 19.19
C ARG A 29 13.57 -0.74 18.98
N ARG A 30 13.11 -1.33 20.06
CA ARG A 30 12.24 -2.50 19.99
C ARG A 30 10.91 -2.23 19.28
N THR A 31 10.34 -1.05 19.40
CA THR A 31 8.99 -0.70 18.93
C THR A 31 8.94 0.52 18.00
N TYR A 32 10.05 1.21 17.78
CA TYR A 32 10.14 2.35 16.87
C TYR A 32 11.59 2.57 16.41
N ILE A 33 11.76 3.32 15.34
CA ILE A 33 13.05 3.84 14.89
C ILE A 33 13.03 5.36 15.16
N GLU A 34 14.05 5.88 15.81
CA GLU A 34 14.17 7.30 16.11
C GLU A 34 15.31 7.96 15.33
N HIS A 35 15.14 9.20 14.95
CA HIS A 35 16.23 10.04 14.42
C HIS A 35 17.02 10.64 15.59
N ILE A 36 18.32 10.35 15.66
CA ILE A 36 19.18 10.61 16.82
C ILE A 36 19.16 12.10 17.25
N THR A 37 19.12 13.03 16.28
CA THR A 37 19.26 14.47 16.57
C THR A 37 17.97 15.26 16.41
N ARG A 38 16.98 14.76 15.64
CA ARG A 38 15.77 15.53 15.29
C ARG A 38 14.51 15.10 16.05
N GLY A 39 14.60 14.02 16.84
CA GLY A 39 13.48 13.54 17.66
C GLY A 39 12.31 12.92 16.87
N GLY A 40 12.37 12.86 15.52
CA GLY A 40 11.38 12.18 14.69
C GLY A 40 11.46 10.67 14.91
N HIS A 41 10.33 10.00 14.77
CA HIS A 41 10.29 8.54 14.89
C HIS A 41 9.35 7.90 13.89
N LEU A 42 9.69 6.69 13.43
CA LEU A 42 8.84 5.78 12.67
C LEU A 42 8.35 4.68 13.61
N ARG A 43 7.06 4.42 13.63
CA ARG A 43 6.45 3.36 14.43
C ARG A 43 5.24 2.75 13.75
N PRO A 44 4.97 1.45 13.91
CA PRO A 44 3.72 0.85 13.49
C PRO A 44 2.56 1.40 14.35
N LEU A 45 1.41 1.61 13.72
CA LEU A 45 0.18 1.96 14.41
C LEU A 45 -0.65 0.69 14.64
N SER A 46 -1.32 0.60 15.79
CA SER A 46 -2.30 -0.46 16.09
C SER A 46 -3.72 0.04 15.83
N LYS A 47 -4.71 -0.88 15.76
CA LYS A 47 -6.14 -0.56 15.57
C LYS A 47 -6.77 0.31 16.67
N ASP A 48 -6.15 0.39 17.85
CA ASP A 48 -6.63 1.26 18.93
C ASP A 48 -6.39 2.74 18.60
N THR A 49 -7.16 3.25 17.65
CA THR A 49 -7.04 4.62 17.13
C THR A 49 -7.55 5.67 18.11
N LYS A 50 -8.43 5.29 19.05
CA LYS A 50 -9.08 6.20 20.01
C LYS A 50 -8.12 7.04 20.85
N ASN A 51 -6.86 6.64 21.00
CA ASN A 51 -5.85 7.37 21.78
C ASN A 51 -4.76 8.03 20.90
N LYS A 52 -4.99 8.16 19.56
CA LYS A 52 -3.96 8.62 18.61
C LYS A 52 -4.23 10.00 18.03
N ASP A 53 -5.35 10.60 18.42
CA ASP A 53 -5.64 12.01 18.14
C ASP A 53 -4.58 12.87 18.83
N GLY A 54 -3.83 13.62 18.04
CA GLY A 54 -2.79 14.53 18.55
C GLY A 54 -1.42 14.37 17.89
N GLY A 55 -1.20 13.30 17.12
CA GLY A 55 -0.01 13.15 16.31
C GLY A 55 0.06 14.23 15.21
N ALA A 56 1.28 14.61 14.82
CA ALA A 56 1.54 15.44 13.65
C ALA A 56 2.53 14.70 12.75
N PRO A 57 2.07 13.66 12.03
CA PRO A 57 2.94 12.87 11.17
C PRO A 57 3.41 13.71 9.97
N CYS A 58 4.66 13.53 9.56
CA CYS A 58 5.13 14.01 8.27
C CYS A 58 4.84 13.00 7.15
N MET A 59 4.68 11.72 7.51
CA MET A 59 4.29 10.65 6.60
C MET A 59 3.37 9.68 7.32
N PHE A 60 2.28 9.30 6.65
CA PHE A 60 1.32 8.31 7.12
C PHE A 60 1.13 7.28 6.02
N ILE A 61 1.42 6.01 6.32
CA ILE A 61 1.33 4.92 5.35
C ILE A 61 0.19 3.99 5.75
N ILE A 62 -0.72 3.75 4.83
CA ILE A 62 -1.77 2.75 4.94
C ILE A 62 -1.45 1.63 3.95
N ASP A 63 -1.17 0.45 4.47
CA ASP A 63 -0.88 -0.74 3.68
C ASP A 63 -2.10 -1.66 3.67
N GLU A 64 -2.32 -2.32 2.52
CA GLU A 64 -3.45 -3.23 2.29
C GLU A 64 -4.80 -2.58 2.63
N TYR A 65 -5.07 -1.40 2.05
CA TYR A 65 -6.29 -0.65 2.38
C TYR A 65 -7.57 -1.42 2.09
N HIS A 66 -7.57 -2.31 1.11
CA HIS A 66 -8.70 -3.21 0.83
C HIS A 66 -9.11 -4.10 2.01
N ALA A 67 -8.17 -4.43 2.91
CA ALA A 67 -8.42 -5.25 4.09
C ALA A 67 -8.95 -4.45 5.30
N HIS A 68 -9.11 -3.12 5.16
CA HIS A 68 -9.66 -2.28 6.21
C HIS A 68 -11.19 -2.25 6.11
N PRO A 69 -11.93 -2.63 7.18
CA PRO A 69 -13.38 -2.69 7.14
C PRO A 69 -14.05 -1.31 7.16
N THR A 70 -13.34 -0.28 7.59
CA THR A 70 -13.83 1.11 7.72
C THR A 70 -12.76 2.12 7.31
N SER A 71 -13.17 3.36 7.03
CA SER A 71 -12.24 4.47 6.74
C SER A 71 -11.55 5.04 7.98
N GLU A 72 -11.82 4.54 9.17
CA GLU A 72 -11.37 5.14 10.45
C GLU A 72 -9.87 5.46 10.46
N ILE A 73 -9.01 4.54 9.97
CA ILE A 73 -7.56 4.76 9.94
C ILE A 73 -7.16 5.85 8.94
N HIS A 74 -7.85 5.91 7.80
CA HIS A 74 -7.68 6.95 6.80
C HIS A 74 -8.06 8.32 7.39
N ASP A 75 -9.23 8.40 8.02
CA ASP A 75 -9.76 9.64 8.58
C ASP A 75 -8.88 10.18 9.71
N VAL A 76 -8.33 9.30 10.56
CA VAL A 76 -7.33 9.65 11.57
C VAL A 76 -6.05 10.20 10.93
N GLY A 77 -5.57 9.56 9.87
CA GLY A 77 -4.41 10.04 9.11
C GLY A 77 -4.67 11.41 8.51
N TRP A 78 -5.79 11.55 7.81
CA TRP A 78 -6.20 12.78 7.15
C TRP A 78 -6.39 13.95 8.12
N SER A 79 -7.11 13.73 9.23
CA SER A 79 -7.34 14.75 10.26
C SER A 79 -6.06 15.20 10.98
N SER A 80 -5.00 14.41 10.91
CA SER A 80 -3.70 14.75 11.50
C SER A 80 -2.85 15.66 10.61
N PHE A 81 -3.21 15.81 9.32
CA PHE A 81 -2.53 16.68 8.38
C PHE A 81 -2.84 18.17 8.65
N GLY A 82 -2.06 19.06 8.07
CA GLY A 82 -2.17 20.51 8.33
C GLY A 82 -1.44 20.98 9.61
N LYS A 83 -1.02 20.04 10.47
CA LYS A 83 -0.19 20.35 11.65
C LYS A 83 1.30 20.45 11.31
N ARG A 84 1.69 20.01 10.13
CA ARG A 84 3.07 20.07 9.62
C ARG A 84 3.09 20.54 8.18
N TRP A 85 4.17 21.18 7.84
CA TRP A 85 4.52 21.49 6.46
C TRP A 85 4.85 20.19 5.70
N GLN A 86 4.27 20.01 4.52
CA GLN A 86 4.53 18.86 3.64
C GLN A 86 4.22 17.47 4.26
N SER A 87 3.06 17.31 4.84
CA SER A 87 2.59 15.98 5.22
C SER A 87 2.24 15.15 3.98
N LEU A 88 2.58 13.86 4.00
CA LEU A 88 2.28 12.90 2.94
C LEU A 88 1.47 11.74 3.49
N MET A 89 0.35 11.41 2.84
CA MET A 89 -0.33 10.13 3.01
C MET A 89 -0.01 9.23 1.82
N ALA A 90 0.41 8.00 2.08
CA ALA A 90 0.59 6.97 1.08
C ALA A 90 -0.35 5.80 1.37
N ILE A 91 -1.20 5.48 0.41
CA ILE A 91 -2.10 4.33 0.48
C ILE A 91 -1.61 3.32 -0.55
N ILE A 92 -1.35 2.10 -0.11
CA ILE A 92 -0.86 1.01 -0.94
C ILE A 92 -1.83 -0.16 -0.77
N THR A 93 -2.30 -0.71 -1.88
CA THR A 93 -3.29 -1.78 -1.82
C THR A 93 -3.26 -2.62 -3.10
N THR A 94 -3.78 -3.83 -2.99
CA THR A 94 -4.18 -4.66 -4.13
C THR A 94 -5.70 -4.58 -4.32
N ALA A 95 -6.21 -5.16 -5.39
CA ALA A 95 -7.64 -5.31 -5.58
C ALA A 95 -8.26 -6.09 -4.41
N GLY A 96 -9.31 -5.55 -3.82
CA GLY A 96 -10.07 -6.19 -2.75
C GLY A 96 -11.25 -6.98 -3.29
N LYS A 97 -11.81 -7.84 -2.43
CA LYS A 97 -13.14 -8.43 -2.72
C LYS A 97 -14.17 -7.31 -2.71
N ASP A 98 -14.98 -7.28 -3.74
CA ASP A 98 -15.95 -6.23 -4.00
C ASP A 98 -17.03 -6.20 -2.91
N ALA A 99 -16.94 -5.21 -2.04
CA ALA A 99 -18.02 -4.85 -1.14
C ALA A 99 -18.37 -3.38 -1.44
N GLU A 100 -19.59 -3.11 -1.86
CA GLU A 100 -20.08 -1.75 -2.21
C GLU A 100 -19.78 -0.69 -1.14
N ASN A 101 -19.61 -1.11 0.10
CA ASN A 101 -19.29 -0.24 1.23
C ASN A 101 -17.82 -0.25 1.65
N ASN A 102 -16.95 -0.92 0.90
CA ASN A 102 -15.53 -0.93 1.23
C ASN A 102 -14.91 0.45 1.01
N PRO A 103 -14.21 1.02 2.01
CA PRO A 103 -13.59 2.32 1.88
C PRO A 103 -12.52 2.36 0.77
N CYS A 104 -11.84 1.26 0.51
CA CYS A 104 -10.87 1.14 -0.59
C CYS A 104 -11.56 1.29 -1.96
N LYS A 105 -12.78 0.74 -2.15
CA LYS A 105 -13.53 0.90 -3.40
C LYS A 105 -13.92 2.35 -3.64
N LYS A 106 -14.35 3.06 -2.60
CA LYS A 106 -14.66 4.50 -2.71
C LYS A 106 -13.44 5.32 -3.09
N GLU A 107 -12.28 4.98 -2.53
CA GLU A 107 -11.01 5.62 -2.85
C GLU A 107 -10.59 5.33 -4.29
N TYR A 108 -10.75 4.09 -4.74
CA TYR A 108 -10.51 3.67 -6.12
C TYR A 108 -11.37 4.49 -7.11
N ASP A 109 -12.67 4.68 -6.82
CA ASP A 109 -13.56 5.46 -7.68
C ASP A 109 -13.14 6.93 -7.79
N ILE A 110 -12.62 7.51 -6.71
CA ILE A 110 -12.02 8.85 -6.73
C ILE A 110 -10.74 8.86 -7.58
N CYS A 111 -9.89 7.86 -7.41
CA CYS A 111 -8.66 7.71 -8.19
C CYS A 111 -8.94 7.61 -9.69
N CYS A 112 -9.92 6.82 -10.11
CA CYS A 112 -10.34 6.73 -11.50
C CYS A 112 -10.78 8.10 -12.04
N LYS A 113 -11.61 8.84 -11.32
CA LYS A 113 -12.05 10.18 -11.72
C LYS A 113 -10.90 11.18 -11.86
N ILE A 114 -9.87 11.05 -11.04
CA ILE A 114 -8.66 11.89 -11.17
C ILE A 114 -7.89 11.50 -12.43
N LEU A 115 -7.72 10.21 -12.72
CA LEU A 115 -7.03 9.73 -13.92
C LEU A 115 -7.78 10.10 -15.20
N ASP A 116 -9.11 10.07 -15.16
CA ASP A 116 -9.98 10.47 -16.28
C ASP A 116 -10.08 11.99 -16.45
N GLY A 117 -9.51 12.78 -15.52
CA GLY A 117 -9.55 14.24 -15.56
C GLY A 117 -10.89 14.85 -15.15
N GLU A 118 -11.82 14.06 -14.61
CA GLU A 118 -13.08 14.57 -14.04
C GLU A 118 -12.84 15.37 -12.75
N ILE A 119 -11.83 14.96 -11.98
CA ILE A 119 -11.35 15.66 -10.79
C ILE A 119 -9.92 16.13 -11.05
N VAL A 120 -9.66 17.42 -10.89
CA VAL A 120 -8.33 18.01 -11.01
C VAL A 120 -7.78 18.28 -9.62
N ASP A 121 -6.80 17.49 -9.19
CA ASP A 121 -6.08 17.68 -7.92
C ASP A 121 -4.61 17.37 -8.12
N GLU A 122 -3.78 18.41 -8.26
CA GLU A 122 -2.33 18.28 -8.45
C GLU A 122 -1.58 17.78 -7.20
N SER A 123 -2.24 17.79 -6.04
CA SER A 123 -1.68 17.26 -4.81
C SER A 123 -1.89 15.74 -4.63
N TYR A 124 -2.70 15.14 -5.51
CA TYR A 124 -3.10 13.74 -5.44
C TYR A 124 -2.40 12.92 -6.53
N PHE A 125 -1.43 12.11 -6.14
CA PHE A 125 -0.77 11.18 -7.06
C PHE A 125 -1.52 9.84 -7.10
N VAL A 126 -1.89 9.39 -8.29
CA VAL A 126 -2.57 8.11 -8.52
C VAL A 126 -1.74 7.21 -9.43
N MET A 127 -1.62 5.94 -9.05
CA MET A 127 -1.10 4.88 -9.91
C MET A 127 -1.96 3.64 -9.73
N ILE A 128 -2.66 3.23 -10.79
CA ILE A 128 -3.46 2.00 -10.86
C ILE A 128 -2.82 1.07 -11.88
N ARG A 129 -2.71 -0.20 -11.53
CA ARG A 129 -2.23 -1.27 -12.41
C ARG A 129 -3.26 -2.38 -12.41
N GLU A 130 -4.00 -2.50 -13.49
CA GLU A 130 -5.10 -3.46 -13.68
C GLU A 130 -5.21 -3.83 -15.16
N LEU A 131 -6.05 -4.79 -15.48
CA LEU A 131 -6.45 -5.08 -16.85
C LEU A 131 -7.42 -4.01 -17.33
N ASP A 132 -7.37 -3.68 -18.61
CA ASP A 132 -8.39 -2.83 -19.22
C ASP A 132 -9.72 -3.61 -19.37
N PRO A 133 -10.88 -2.95 -19.39
CA PRO A 133 -12.18 -3.62 -19.46
C PRO A 133 -12.36 -4.54 -20.68
N GLU A 134 -11.62 -4.26 -21.77
CA GLU A 134 -11.62 -5.02 -23.01
C GLU A 134 -10.58 -6.14 -23.06
N ASP A 135 -9.70 -6.22 -22.08
CA ASP A 135 -8.68 -7.27 -22.02
C ASP A 135 -9.31 -8.63 -21.71
N ASP A 136 -8.86 -9.66 -22.42
CA ASP A 136 -9.19 -11.03 -22.07
C ASP A 136 -8.26 -11.53 -20.94
N PRO A 137 -8.76 -11.82 -19.73
CA PRO A 137 -7.92 -12.32 -18.64
C PRO A 137 -7.27 -13.68 -18.93
N HIS A 138 -7.73 -14.41 -19.96
CA HIS A 138 -7.12 -15.66 -20.41
C HIS A 138 -5.92 -15.43 -21.34
N ASP A 139 -5.71 -14.22 -21.85
CA ASP A 139 -4.54 -13.86 -22.64
C ASP A 139 -3.39 -13.50 -21.71
N GLU A 140 -2.40 -14.41 -21.61
CA GLU A 140 -1.21 -14.20 -20.78
C GLU A 140 -0.45 -12.92 -21.15
N SER A 141 -0.60 -12.40 -22.38
CA SER A 141 0.11 -11.21 -22.85
C SER A 141 -0.36 -9.92 -22.16
N VAL A 142 -1.55 -9.89 -21.58
CA VAL A 142 -2.10 -8.74 -20.86
C VAL A 142 -1.76 -8.74 -19.37
N TRP A 143 -1.36 -9.88 -18.79
CA TRP A 143 -1.07 -10.00 -17.36
C TRP A 143 -0.03 -9.00 -16.83
N PRO A 144 0.99 -8.58 -17.60
CA PRO A 144 1.94 -7.55 -17.15
C PRO A 144 1.31 -6.17 -16.90
N LYS A 145 0.11 -5.88 -17.43
CA LYS A 145 -0.59 -4.63 -17.13
C LYS A 145 -0.93 -4.54 -15.63
N ALA A 146 -1.47 -5.61 -15.07
CA ALA A 146 -1.77 -5.72 -13.65
C ALA A 146 -0.56 -6.10 -12.79
N ASN A 147 0.44 -6.75 -13.40
CA ASN A 147 1.64 -7.25 -12.73
C ASN A 147 2.92 -6.74 -13.41
N PRO A 148 3.29 -5.47 -13.24
CA PRO A 148 4.43 -4.86 -13.97
C PRO A 148 5.77 -5.55 -13.75
N VAL A 149 5.92 -6.28 -12.67
CA VAL A 149 7.13 -7.08 -12.37
C VAL A 149 7.39 -8.15 -13.44
N LEU A 150 6.37 -8.60 -14.17
CA LEU A 150 6.51 -9.56 -15.27
C LEU A 150 7.29 -9.00 -16.46
N HIS A 151 7.45 -7.68 -16.56
CA HIS A 151 8.35 -7.08 -17.56
C HIS A 151 9.83 -7.24 -17.22
N VAL A 152 10.16 -7.55 -15.97
CA VAL A 152 11.54 -7.73 -15.51
C VAL A 152 11.94 -9.19 -15.76
N LYS A 153 13.02 -9.39 -16.54
CA LYS A 153 13.52 -10.74 -16.85
C LYS A 153 14.49 -11.22 -15.77
N ASN A 154 13.95 -11.79 -14.69
CA ASN A 154 14.72 -12.42 -13.61
C ASN A 154 14.00 -13.65 -13.04
N GLU A 155 14.64 -14.38 -12.14
CA GLU A 155 14.07 -15.58 -11.50
C GLU A 155 12.76 -15.26 -10.76
N TYR A 156 12.70 -14.15 -10.05
CA TYR A 156 11.49 -13.74 -9.30
C TYR A 156 10.29 -13.50 -10.22
N SER A 157 10.48 -12.84 -11.36
CA SER A 157 9.39 -12.60 -12.31
C SER A 157 8.92 -13.90 -12.96
N GLN A 158 9.83 -14.86 -13.20
CA GLN A 158 9.48 -16.17 -13.71
C GLN A 158 8.65 -16.98 -12.70
N GLU A 159 9.06 -16.99 -11.42
CA GLU A 159 8.30 -17.64 -10.35
C GLU A 159 6.90 -17.04 -10.20
N LEU A 160 6.79 -15.71 -10.25
CA LEU A 160 5.50 -15.02 -10.20
C LEU A 160 4.61 -15.38 -11.39
N TYR A 161 5.17 -15.43 -12.60
CA TYR A 161 4.43 -15.84 -13.80
C TYR A 161 3.87 -17.25 -13.63
N GLU A 162 4.71 -18.21 -13.24
CA GLU A 162 4.27 -19.61 -13.02
C GLU A 162 3.21 -19.72 -11.91
N GLN A 163 3.29 -18.87 -10.88
CA GLN A 163 2.27 -18.82 -9.83
C GLN A 163 0.94 -18.31 -10.40
N ILE A 164 0.94 -17.18 -11.10
CA ILE A 164 -0.27 -16.58 -11.70
C ILE A 164 -0.91 -17.59 -12.66
N LYS A 165 -0.10 -18.22 -13.52
CA LYS A 165 -0.56 -19.23 -14.46
C LYS A 165 -1.24 -20.40 -13.75
N ARG A 166 -0.64 -20.92 -12.69
CA ARG A 166 -1.23 -22.00 -11.90
C ARG A 166 -2.55 -21.60 -11.26
N GLU A 167 -2.61 -20.39 -10.68
CA GLU A 167 -3.85 -19.90 -10.06
C GLU A 167 -4.95 -19.70 -11.10
N HIS A 168 -4.61 -19.16 -12.27
CA HIS A 168 -5.50 -19.04 -13.41
C HIS A 168 -6.03 -20.42 -13.86
N ASP A 169 -5.15 -21.39 -14.07
CA ASP A 169 -5.53 -22.73 -14.52
C ASP A 169 -6.42 -23.47 -13.50
N ILE A 170 -6.20 -23.23 -12.21
CA ILE A 170 -7.07 -23.75 -11.13
C ILE A 170 -8.45 -23.07 -11.19
N ALA A 171 -8.50 -21.76 -11.32
CA ALA A 171 -9.74 -21.00 -11.30
C ALA A 171 -10.62 -21.29 -12.52
N TYR A 172 -10.02 -21.39 -13.70
CA TYR A 172 -10.75 -21.54 -14.96
C TYR A 172 -10.71 -22.97 -15.54
N GLY A 173 -9.72 -23.78 -15.16
CA GLY A 173 -9.61 -25.19 -15.58
C GLY A 173 -10.59 -26.12 -14.85
N SER A 174 -11.13 -25.74 -13.71
CA SER A 174 -12.13 -26.50 -12.96
C SER A 174 -13.58 -26.25 -13.42
N GLY A 175 -13.81 -25.39 -14.41
CA GLY A 175 -15.14 -25.12 -14.96
C GLY A 175 -16.08 -24.35 -14.01
N ASP A 176 -15.54 -23.74 -12.96
CA ASP A 176 -16.26 -22.80 -12.09
C ASP A 176 -16.09 -21.39 -12.66
N PRO A 177 -17.19 -20.71 -13.07
CA PRO A 177 -17.13 -19.37 -13.66
C PRO A 177 -16.78 -18.28 -12.65
#